data_e40da1e36a34c47f97013e8ebd151901
#
_entry.id   e40da1e36a34c47f97013e8ebd151901
#
_cell.length_a   1.000
_cell.length_b   1.000
_cell.length_c   1.000
_cell.angle_alpha   90.00
_cell.angle_beta   90.00
_cell.angle_gamma   90.00
#
_symmetry.space_group_name_H-M   'P 1'
#
loop_
_entity.id
_entity.type
_entity.pdbx_description
1 polymer ?
#
loop_
_entity_poly.entity_id
_entity_poly.type
_entity_poly.pdbx_seq_one_letter_code
_entity_poly.pdbx_strand_id
1 'polypeptide(L)'
;MFNYIRDVVHGTYTQLRSMAMVFSHGFRKRDTLQYPEEAVYLPPRYRGRIVLTRDPDGEERCVACNLCAVACPVGCISLQKAETPDGRWYPDFFRINFSRCIFCGLCEEACPTTAIQLTPDFEMGEFKRQDLVYEKEDLLISGPGKNPDYNFYRVAGMAIAGKPKGAAQNEAEPINVKGLLP
;
A
#
# COMPACT_ATOMS: atom_id res chain seq x y z
N MET A 1 -55.61 32.91 -11.62
CA MET A 1 -56.11 31.79 -10.81
C MET A 1 -55.74 30.44 -11.40
N PHE A 2 -55.99 30.15 -12.69
CA PHE A 2 -55.63 28.87 -13.34
C PHE A 2 -54.14 28.53 -13.26
N ASN A 3 -53.21 29.47 -13.45
CA ASN A 3 -51.79 29.22 -13.40
C ASN A 3 -51.34 28.83 -11.98
N TYR A 4 -51.88 29.46 -10.93
CA TYR A 4 -51.56 29.10 -9.57
C TYR A 4 -52.01 27.68 -9.20
N ILE A 5 -53.22 27.27 -9.60
CA ILE A 5 -53.69 25.91 -9.35
C ILE A 5 -52.83 24.90 -10.07
N ARG A 6 -52.46 25.17 -11.36
CA ARG A 6 -51.54 24.30 -12.13
C ARG A 6 -50.20 24.17 -11.42
N ASP A 7 -49.63 25.25 -10.94
CA ASP A 7 -48.32 25.23 -10.31
C ASP A 7 -48.32 24.49 -8.95
N VAL A 8 -49.43 24.61 -8.17
CA VAL A 8 -49.65 23.82 -6.96
C VAL A 8 -49.76 22.32 -7.28
N VAL A 9 -50.58 21.96 -8.29
CA VAL A 9 -50.75 20.55 -8.69
C VAL A 9 -49.41 19.96 -9.19
N HIS A 10 -48.69 20.73 -10.01
CA HIS A 10 -47.39 20.30 -10.50
C HIS A 10 -46.35 20.14 -9.37
N GLY A 11 -46.34 21.09 -8.42
CA GLY A 11 -45.47 21.02 -7.25
C GLY A 11 -45.77 19.81 -6.35
N THR A 12 -47.03 19.54 -6.06
CA THR A 12 -47.41 18.35 -5.28
C THR A 12 -47.12 17.06 -5.99
N TYR A 13 -47.34 16.97 -7.30
CA TYR A 13 -46.97 15.80 -8.09
C TYR A 13 -45.46 15.53 -8.07
N THR A 14 -44.62 16.54 -8.26
CA THR A 14 -43.16 16.38 -8.23
C THR A 14 -42.67 15.95 -6.85
N GLN A 15 -43.25 16.47 -5.77
CA GLN A 15 -42.94 16.06 -4.41
C GLN A 15 -43.29 14.57 -4.17
N LEU A 16 -44.52 14.17 -4.52
CA LEU A 16 -44.96 12.79 -4.36
C LEU A 16 -44.09 11.81 -5.19
N ARG A 17 -43.74 12.20 -6.43
CA ARG A 17 -42.82 11.42 -7.26
C ARG A 17 -41.44 11.24 -6.63
N SER A 18 -40.87 12.31 -6.06
CA SER A 18 -39.58 12.27 -5.39
C SER A 18 -39.63 11.37 -4.14
N MET A 19 -40.70 11.49 -3.34
CA MET A 19 -40.90 10.61 -2.17
C MET A 19 -41.02 9.13 -2.58
N ALA A 20 -41.81 8.83 -3.62
CA ALA A 20 -41.96 7.47 -4.13
C ALA A 20 -40.62 6.90 -4.65
N MET A 21 -39.80 7.72 -5.30
CA MET A 21 -38.46 7.33 -5.75
C MET A 21 -37.56 6.98 -4.55
N VAL A 22 -37.50 7.84 -3.53
CA VAL A 22 -36.70 7.57 -2.33
C VAL A 22 -37.19 6.32 -1.60
N PHE A 23 -38.51 6.17 -1.46
CA PHE A 23 -39.13 5.00 -0.84
C PHE A 23 -38.77 3.70 -1.58
N SER A 24 -38.70 3.73 -2.92
CA SER A 24 -38.31 2.56 -3.71
C SER A 24 -36.87 2.09 -3.44
N HIS A 25 -35.98 2.98 -2.97
CA HIS A 25 -34.59 2.61 -2.61
C HIS A 25 -34.53 1.74 -1.37
N GLY A 26 -35.53 1.83 -0.47
CA GLY A 26 -35.62 0.95 0.70
C GLY A 26 -35.75 -0.56 0.36
N PHE A 27 -36.20 -0.87 -0.86
CA PHE A 27 -36.36 -2.27 -1.34
C PHE A 27 -35.20 -2.74 -2.23
N ARG A 28 -34.21 -1.87 -2.49
CA ARG A 28 -33.01 -2.28 -3.25
C ARG A 28 -31.98 -2.93 -2.34
N LYS A 29 -31.13 -3.75 -2.93
CA LYS A 29 -29.95 -4.27 -2.23
C LYS A 29 -29.10 -3.07 -1.79
N ARG A 30 -28.68 -3.06 -0.53
CA ARG A 30 -27.78 -2.03 0.01
C ARG A 30 -26.41 -2.13 -0.65
N ASP A 31 -25.79 -0.99 -0.91
CA ASP A 31 -24.42 -0.87 -1.43
C ASP A 31 -23.37 -0.75 -0.31
N THR A 32 -23.85 -0.61 0.94
CA THR A 32 -22.97 -0.49 2.12
C THR A 32 -22.38 -1.84 2.47
N LEU A 33 -21.05 -1.90 2.54
CA LEU A 33 -20.31 -3.04 3.05
C LEU A 33 -20.20 -2.95 4.58
N GLN A 34 -20.41 -4.07 5.26
CA GLN A 34 -20.29 -4.16 6.72
C GLN A 34 -18.86 -4.55 7.09
N TYR A 35 -17.95 -3.56 7.08
CA TYR A 35 -16.60 -3.77 7.57
C TYR A 35 -16.59 -3.86 9.12
N PRO A 36 -15.87 -4.80 9.76
CA PRO A 36 -14.92 -5.76 9.17
C PRO A 36 -15.53 -7.12 8.76
N GLU A 37 -16.84 -7.36 8.93
CA GLU A 37 -17.48 -8.64 8.66
C GLU A 37 -17.48 -9.00 7.16
N GLU A 38 -17.59 -7.96 6.32
CA GLU A 38 -17.52 -8.12 4.86
C GLU A 38 -16.18 -7.54 4.35
N ALA A 39 -15.43 -8.34 3.59
CA ALA A 39 -14.17 -7.90 3.00
C ALA A 39 -14.40 -6.77 1.98
N VAL A 40 -13.59 -5.72 2.09
CA VAL A 40 -13.62 -4.61 1.14
C VAL A 40 -12.87 -5.00 -0.14
N TYR A 41 -13.53 -4.83 -1.28
CA TYR A 41 -12.86 -4.96 -2.57
C TYR A 41 -11.85 -3.84 -2.77
N LEU A 42 -10.58 -4.19 -2.90
CA LEU A 42 -9.51 -3.25 -3.22
C LEU A 42 -9.03 -3.46 -4.66
N PRO A 43 -8.88 -2.39 -5.45
CA PRO A 43 -8.38 -2.53 -6.81
C PRO A 43 -6.92 -3.01 -6.83
N PRO A 44 -6.47 -3.73 -7.88
CA PRO A 44 -5.11 -4.27 -7.97
C PRO A 44 -4.00 -3.21 -7.87
N ARG A 45 -4.31 -1.96 -8.24
CA ARG A 45 -3.39 -0.81 -8.16
C ARG A 45 -3.61 0.04 -6.91
N TYR A 46 -4.21 -0.54 -5.86
CA TYR A 46 -4.37 0.18 -4.61
C TYR A 46 -3.02 0.55 -4.00
N ARG A 47 -2.92 1.77 -3.51
CA ARG A 47 -1.71 2.33 -2.90
C ARG A 47 -1.88 2.36 -1.38
N GLY A 48 -1.73 1.21 -0.75
CA GLY A 48 -1.79 1.07 0.71
C GLY A 48 -0.41 1.06 1.35
N ARG A 49 -0.23 0.24 2.39
CA ARG A 49 1.01 0.19 3.18
C ARG A 49 2.23 -0.09 2.31
N ILE A 50 3.27 0.70 2.54
CA ILE A 50 4.56 0.52 1.87
C ILE A 50 5.35 -0.55 2.63
N VAL A 51 5.96 -1.46 1.89
CA VAL A 51 6.80 -2.55 2.42
C VAL A 51 8.12 -2.62 1.67
N LEU A 52 9.12 -3.20 2.32
CA LEU A 52 10.37 -3.60 1.70
C LEU A 52 10.34 -5.11 1.44
N THR A 53 10.85 -5.52 0.29
CA THR A 53 10.79 -6.91 -0.16
C THR A 53 12.15 -7.57 -0.20
N ARG A 54 12.14 -8.91 -0.17
CA ARG A 54 13.32 -9.75 -0.35
C ARG A 54 13.29 -10.44 -1.71
N ASP A 55 14.45 -10.81 -2.19
CA ASP A 55 14.58 -11.70 -3.32
C ASP A 55 14.12 -13.13 -2.95
N PRO A 56 13.79 -13.98 -3.92
CA PRO A 56 13.46 -15.38 -3.65
C PRO A 56 14.54 -16.14 -2.88
N ASP A 57 15.79 -15.69 -2.96
CA ASP A 57 16.94 -16.22 -2.23
C ASP A 57 17.00 -15.76 -0.75
N GLY A 58 16.06 -14.89 -0.34
CA GLY A 58 15.97 -14.37 1.01
C GLY A 58 16.81 -13.11 1.28
N GLU A 59 17.52 -12.60 0.30
CA GLU A 59 18.32 -11.38 0.43
C GLU A 59 17.48 -10.10 0.28
N GLU A 60 17.85 -9.04 0.99
CA GLU A 60 17.17 -7.75 0.86
C GLU A 60 17.37 -7.17 -0.55
N ARG A 61 16.30 -6.81 -1.24
CA ARG A 61 16.38 -6.16 -2.56
C ARG A 61 16.92 -4.75 -2.51
N CYS A 62 16.80 -4.09 -1.37
CA CYS A 62 17.21 -2.71 -1.23
C CYS A 62 18.73 -2.59 -1.24
N VAL A 63 19.24 -1.78 -2.17
CA VAL A 63 20.66 -1.45 -2.29
C VAL A 63 20.99 -0.05 -1.78
N ALA A 64 20.11 0.56 -1.01
CA ALA A 64 20.27 1.88 -0.42
C ALA A 64 20.69 2.99 -1.42
N CYS A 65 20.14 2.97 -2.64
CA CYS A 65 20.46 3.94 -3.70
C CYS A 65 19.88 5.33 -3.47
N ASN A 66 19.02 5.52 -2.47
CA ASN A 66 18.38 6.78 -2.08
C ASN A 66 17.38 7.38 -3.08
N LEU A 67 17.11 6.73 -4.22
CA LEU A 67 16.20 7.25 -5.25
C LEU A 67 14.75 7.43 -4.73
N CYS A 68 14.29 6.52 -3.88
CA CYS A 68 12.96 6.61 -3.28
C CYS A 68 12.80 7.83 -2.35
N ALA A 69 13.86 8.19 -1.60
CA ALA A 69 13.85 9.36 -0.73
C ALA A 69 13.89 10.66 -1.55
N VAL A 70 14.67 10.69 -2.63
CA VAL A 70 14.74 11.86 -3.55
C VAL A 70 13.41 12.04 -4.31
N ALA A 71 12.77 10.95 -4.74
CA ALA A 71 11.48 11.00 -5.43
C ALA A 71 10.31 11.37 -4.50
N CYS A 72 10.49 11.32 -3.18
CA CYS A 72 9.42 11.59 -2.23
C CYS A 72 9.10 13.08 -2.14
N PRO A 73 7.88 13.54 -2.55
CA PRO A 73 7.54 14.97 -2.56
C PRO A 73 7.42 15.56 -1.15
N VAL A 74 7.19 14.73 -0.14
CA VAL A 74 7.02 15.16 1.26
C VAL A 74 8.23 14.85 2.15
N GLY A 75 9.28 14.24 1.59
CA GLY A 75 10.51 13.92 2.32
C GLY A 75 10.29 13.03 3.55
N CYS A 76 9.39 12.03 3.45
CA CYS A 76 9.06 11.16 4.58
C CYS A 76 9.95 9.92 4.68
N ILE A 77 10.88 9.70 3.75
CA ILE A 77 11.79 8.55 3.71
C ILE A 77 13.19 9.01 4.09
N SER A 78 13.81 8.30 5.01
CA SER A 78 15.22 8.47 5.38
C SER A 78 15.90 7.12 5.46
N LEU A 79 17.12 7.05 4.94
CA LEU A 79 17.91 5.83 4.95
C LEU A 79 19.40 6.16 4.99
N GLN A 80 20.19 5.23 5.47
CA GLN A 80 21.65 5.29 5.44
C GLN A 80 22.19 4.03 4.79
N LYS A 81 23.15 4.23 3.90
CA LYS A 81 23.83 3.15 3.18
C LYS A 81 24.94 2.57 4.03
N ALA A 82 25.04 1.25 4.08
CA ALA A 82 26.18 0.51 4.56
C ALA A 82 26.65 -0.50 3.51
N GLU A 83 27.85 -1.04 3.70
CA GLU A 83 28.47 -2.02 2.81
C GLU A 83 28.79 -3.30 3.57
N THR A 84 28.42 -4.42 3.00
CA THR A 84 28.80 -5.74 3.54
C THR A 84 30.26 -6.05 3.21
N PRO A 85 30.91 -6.99 3.92
CA PRO A 85 32.28 -7.41 3.61
C PRO A 85 32.47 -7.90 2.17
N ASP A 86 31.40 -8.34 1.54
CA ASP A 86 31.37 -8.81 0.15
C ASP A 86 31.21 -7.67 -0.88
N GLY A 87 31.22 -6.41 -0.42
CA GLY A 87 31.05 -5.23 -1.29
C GLY A 87 29.60 -4.94 -1.72
N ARG A 88 28.62 -5.60 -1.13
CA ARG A 88 27.21 -5.34 -1.38
C ARG A 88 26.71 -4.17 -0.53
N TRP A 89 25.95 -3.29 -1.15
CA TRP A 89 25.30 -2.20 -0.46
C TRP A 89 23.91 -2.60 0.06
N TYR A 90 23.59 -2.15 1.26
CA TYR A 90 22.31 -2.38 1.90
C TYR A 90 21.95 -1.17 2.80
N PRO A 91 20.69 -0.96 3.16
CA PRO A 91 20.33 0.06 4.12
C PRO A 91 20.69 -0.41 5.55
N ASP A 92 21.55 0.33 6.24
CA ASP A 92 21.83 0.14 7.66
C ASP A 92 20.57 0.43 8.47
N PHE A 93 19.98 1.60 8.24
CA PHE A 93 18.60 1.87 8.64
C PHE A 93 17.76 2.33 7.43
N PHE A 94 16.47 2.09 7.52
CA PHE A 94 15.47 2.58 6.57
C PHE A 94 14.21 2.97 7.34
N ARG A 95 13.76 4.19 7.20
CA ARG A 95 12.66 4.74 7.97
C ARG A 95 11.67 5.44 7.07
N ILE A 96 10.38 5.19 7.31
CA ILE A 96 9.27 5.91 6.67
C ILE A 96 8.38 6.53 7.74
N ASN A 97 8.13 7.82 7.63
CA ASN A 97 7.17 8.50 8.48
C ASN A 97 5.79 8.49 7.79
N PHE A 98 4.94 7.51 8.14
CA PHE A 98 3.61 7.38 7.58
C PHE A 98 2.65 8.50 7.99
N SER A 99 2.94 9.22 9.07
CA SER A 99 2.13 10.40 9.43
C SER A 99 2.27 11.57 8.44
N ARG A 100 3.27 11.53 7.56
CA ARG A 100 3.50 12.52 6.50
C ARG A 100 3.30 11.94 5.11
N CYS A 101 3.35 10.63 4.96
CA CYS A 101 3.21 9.95 3.68
C CYS A 101 1.84 10.24 3.06
N ILE A 102 1.80 10.56 1.77
CA ILE A 102 0.57 10.77 0.99
C ILE A 102 0.23 9.58 0.08
N PHE A 103 0.96 8.48 0.21
CA PHE A 103 0.76 7.23 -0.55
C PHE A 103 0.71 7.45 -2.08
N CYS A 104 1.53 8.37 -2.60
CA CYS A 104 1.54 8.73 -4.03
C CYS A 104 2.13 7.65 -4.94
N GLY A 105 2.95 6.72 -4.41
CA GLY A 105 3.56 5.62 -5.15
C GLY A 105 4.85 5.98 -5.90
N LEU A 106 5.30 7.23 -5.91
CA LEU A 106 6.52 7.65 -6.62
C LEU A 106 7.78 6.92 -6.13
N CYS A 107 7.83 6.52 -4.86
CA CYS A 107 8.94 5.74 -4.32
C CYS A 107 9.01 4.32 -4.92
N GLU A 108 7.86 3.69 -5.21
CA GLU A 108 7.79 2.40 -5.88
C GLU A 108 8.25 2.53 -7.34
N GLU A 109 7.81 3.58 -8.04
CA GLU A 109 8.18 3.84 -9.43
C GLU A 109 9.66 4.19 -9.59
N ALA A 110 10.24 4.91 -8.62
CA ALA A 110 11.66 5.29 -8.65
C ALA A 110 12.61 4.16 -8.26
N CYS A 111 12.13 3.05 -7.72
CA CYS A 111 12.97 1.96 -7.23
C CYS A 111 13.45 1.05 -8.36
N PRO A 112 14.76 1.01 -8.68
CA PRO A 112 15.25 0.18 -9.77
C PRO A 112 15.28 -1.31 -9.43
N THR A 113 15.30 -1.65 -8.13
CA THR A 113 15.36 -3.03 -7.64
C THR A 113 14.01 -3.62 -7.26
N THR A 114 12.92 -2.86 -7.43
CA THR A 114 11.57 -3.24 -6.95
C THR A 114 11.52 -3.62 -5.47
N ALA A 115 12.45 -3.08 -4.69
CA ALA A 115 12.57 -3.37 -3.27
C ALA A 115 11.43 -2.76 -2.45
N ILE A 116 11.04 -1.52 -2.77
CA ILE A 116 9.94 -0.82 -2.12
C ILE A 116 8.67 -1.02 -2.94
N GLN A 117 7.60 -1.44 -2.28
CA GLN A 117 6.31 -1.74 -2.94
C GLN A 117 5.16 -1.25 -2.08
N LEU A 118 4.07 -0.83 -2.73
CA LEU A 118 2.81 -0.53 -2.07
C LEU A 118 1.92 -1.76 -2.09
N THR A 119 1.37 -2.13 -0.95
CA THR A 119 0.48 -3.29 -0.80
C THR A 119 -0.97 -2.84 -0.68
N PRO A 120 -1.94 -3.70 -0.91
CA PRO A 120 -3.35 -3.39 -0.67
C PRO A 120 -3.73 -3.37 0.81
N ASP A 121 -2.78 -3.56 1.71
CA ASP A 121 -3.00 -3.44 3.15
C ASP A 121 -3.20 -1.96 3.54
N PHE A 122 -4.26 -1.66 4.28
CA PHE A 122 -4.61 -0.31 4.72
C PHE A 122 -4.82 -0.19 6.25
N GLU A 123 -4.75 -1.31 6.96
CA GLU A 123 -4.96 -1.35 8.41
C GLU A 123 -3.71 -0.89 9.17
N MET A 124 -3.51 0.43 9.24
CA MET A 124 -2.33 1.07 9.84
C MET A 124 -2.73 2.09 10.90
N GLY A 125 -3.90 1.91 11.51
CA GLY A 125 -4.38 2.82 12.56
C GLY A 125 -3.59 2.66 13.86
N GLU A 126 -2.95 3.74 14.33
CA GLU A 126 -2.20 3.76 15.58
C GLU A 126 -2.75 4.82 16.55
N PHE A 127 -2.61 4.57 17.84
CA PHE A 127 -3.05 5.50 18.88
C PHE A 127 -2.12 6.72 19.05
N LYS A 128 -0.84 6.54 18.72
CA LYS A 128 0.16 7.60 18.85
C LYS A 128 0.78 7.87 17.47
N ARG A 129 0.96 9.15 17.18
CA ARG A 129 1.61 9.58 15.93
C ARG A 129 3.05 9.06 15.79
N GLN A 130 3.73 8.81 16.89
CA GLN A 130 5.10 8.30 16.90
C GLN A 130 5.17 6.87 16.38
N ASP A 131 4.14 6.06 16.64
CA ASP A 131 4.06 4.66 16.23
C ASP A 131 3.84 4.51 14.70
N LEU A 132 3.50 5.63 14.01
CA LEU A 132 3.45 5.71 12.53
C LEU A 132 4.82 5.96 11.88
N VAL A 133 5.89 5.94 12.65
CA VAL A 133 7.25 5.99 12.11
C VAL A 133 7.78 4.55 12.08
N TYR A 134 7.73 3.95 10.90
CA TYR A 134 8.14 2.56 10.70
C TYR A 134 9.63 2.50 10.37
N GLU A 135 10.32 1.62 11.08
CA GLU A 135 11.73 1.30 10.85
C GLU A 135 11.86 0.17 9.82
N LYS A 136 13.09 -0.14 9.44
CA LYS A 136 13.39 -1.18 8.45
C LYS A 136 12.75 -2.53 8.82
N GLU A 137 12.76 -2.90 10.09
CA GLU A 137 12.25 -4.17 10.60
C GLU A 137 10.72 -4.28 10.43
N ASP A 138 10.00 -3.16 10.63
CA ASP A 138 8.55 -3.09 10.45
C ASP A 138 8.12 -3.10 8.98
N LEU A 139 9.01 -2.65 8.09
CA LEU A 139 8.77 -2.53 6.66
C LEU A 139 9.13 -3.80 5.88
N LEU A 140 10.09 -4.57 6.39
CA LEU A 140 10.66 -5.71 5.66
C LEU A 140 9.75 -6.93 5.78
N ILE A 141 9.30 -7.42 4.64
CA ILE A 141 8.48 -8.64 4.57
C ILE A 141 9.33 -9.84 4.11
N SER A 142 8.93 -11.05 4.52
CA SER A 142 9.65 -12.29 4.23
C SER A 142 9.48 -12.82 2.80
N GLY A 143 9.08 -11.98 1.84
CA GLY A 143 8.81 -12.42 0.48
C GLY A 143 9.05 -11.38 -0.61
N PRO A 144 8.96 -11.80 -1.87
CA PRO A 144 9.21 -10.96 -3.04
C PRO A 144 8.08 -9.95 -3.35
N GLY A 145 7.00 -9.95 -2.57
CA GLY A 145 5.86 -9.06 -2.78
C GLY A 145 5.15 -9.29 -4.12
N LYS A 146 4.86 -8.21 -4.86
CA LYS A 146 4.15 -8.24 -6.15
C LYS A 146 4.92 -8.93 -7.27
N ASN A 147 6.24 -9.02 -7.17
CA ASN A 147 7.12 -9.52 -8.23
C ASN A 147 7.86 -10.79 -7.77
N PRO A 148 7.19 -11.96 -7.70
CA PRO A 148 7.77 -13.18 -7.15
C PRO A 148 8.89 -13.76 -8.00
N ASP A 149 8.84 -13.56 -9.31
CA ASP A 149 9.81 -14.13 -10.27
C ASP A 149 11.03 -13.23 -10.49
N TYR A 150 11.01 -12.00 -9.95
CA TYR A 150 12.10 -11.06 -10.10
C TYR A 150 13.19 -11.31 -9.05
N ASN A 151 14.42 -11.59 -9.52
CA ASN A 151 15.60 -11.70 -8.68
C ASN A 151 16.62 -10.65 -9.14
N PHE A 152 16.79 -9.61 -8.34
CA PHE A 152 17.67 -8.49 -8.69
C PHE A 152 19.12 -8.93 -8.85
N TYR A 153 19.66 -9.70 -7.93
CA TYR A 153 21.07 -10.08 -7.94
C TYR A 153 21.41 -11.00 -9.10
N ARG A 154 20.50 -11.89 -9.47
CA ARG A 154 20.65 -12.75 -10.65
C ARG A 154 20.65 -11.94 -11.96
N VAL A 155 19.76 -10.95 -12.05
CA VAL A 155 19.67 -10.07 -13.23
C VAL A 155 20.89 -9.15 -13.31
N ALA A 156 21.37 -8.66 -12.17
CA ALA A 156 22.56 -7.80 -12.09
C ALA A 156 23.88 -8.56 -12.30
N GLY A 157 23.85 -9.91 -12.39
CA GLY A 157 25.05 -10.73 -12.55
C GLY A 157 25.96 -10.75 -11.32
N MET A 158 25.45 -10.33 -10.16
CA MET A 158 26.19 -10.34 -8.91
C MET A 158 26.03 -11.69 -8.21
N ALA A 159 27.11 -12.42 -8.03
CA ALA A 159 27.11 -13.63 -7.23
C ALA A 159 27.04 -13.27 -5.74
N ILE A 160 26.00 -13.69 -5.06
CA ILE A 160 25.93 -13.66 -3.60
C ILE A 160 26.67 -14.90 -3.10
N ALA A 161 27.98 -14.76 -2.84
CA ALA A 161 28.78 -15.86 -2.37
C ALA A 161 28.40 -16.23 -0.93
N GLY A 162 27.80 -17.42 -0.78
CA GLY A 162 27.94 -18.20 0.45
C GLY A 162 27.31 -17.69 1.74
N LYS A 163 26.35 -16.71 1.70
CA LYS A 163 25.63 -16.37 2.93
C LYS A 163 24.51 -17.37 3.20
N PRO A 164 24.46 -17.93 4.43
CA PRO A 164 23.26 -18.60 4.87
C PRO A 164 22.09 -17.60 4.79
N LYS A 165 20.97 -18.02 4.25
CA LYS A 165 19.73 -17.25 4.26
C LYS A 165 19.51 -16.75 5.69
N GLY A 166 19.61 -15.45 5.91
CA GLY A 166 19.32 -14.88 7.22
C GLY A 166 17.93 -15.28 7.58
N ALA A 167 17.75 -16.07 8.66
CA ALA A 167 16.45 -16.33 9.20
C ALA A 167 15.86 -14.99 9.63
N ALA A 168 14.81 -14.57 8.98
CA ALA A 168 14.03 -13.40 9.34
C ALA A 168 13.38 -13.65 10.71
N GLN A 169 14.07 -13.32 11.78
CA GLN A 169 13.60 -13.60 13.14
C GLN A 169 12.51 -12.62 13.60
N ASN A 170 12.36 -11.47 12.93
CA ASN A 170 11.41 -10.42 13.32
C ASN A 170 10.67 -9.78 12.14
N GLU A 171 10.57 -10.47 11.00
CA GLU A 171 9.86 -9.95 9.84
C GLU A 171 8.37 -10.25 9.93
N ALA A 172 7.55 -9.29 9.50
CA ALA A 172 6.13 -9.51 9.33
C ALA A 172 5.88 -10.68 8.37
N GLU A 173 4.82 -11.45 8.60
CA GLU A 173 4.42 -12.52 7.70
C GLU A 173 4.25 -11.99 6.27
N PRO A 174 4.57 -12.82 5.24
CA PRO A 174 4.44 -12.39 3.86
C PRO A 174 2.99 -12.04 3.56
N ILE A 175 2.76 -10.80 3.13
CA ILE A 175 1.43 -10.37 2.72
C ILE A 175 1.06 -11.13 1.46
N ASN A 176 0.03 -11.96 1.54
CA ASN A 176 -0.49 -12.67 0.38
C ASN A 176 -1.25 -11.71 -0.53
N VAL A 177 -0.51 -11.00 -1.37
CA VAL A 177 -1.06 -10.02 -2.32
C VAL A 177 -2.11 -10.65 -3.25
N LYS A 178 -1.93 -11.93 -3.62
CA LYS A 178 -2.90 -12.66 -4.45
C LYS A 178 -4.19 -12.98 -3.72
N GLY A 179 -4.13 -13.18 -2.40
CA GLY A 179 -5.31 -13.43 -1.57
C GLY A 179 -6.11 -12.16 -1.24
N LEU A 180 -5.50 -10.98 -1.43
CA LEU A 180 -6.16 -9.68 -1.26
C LEU A 180 -6.75 -9.12 -2.56
N LEU A 181 -6.43 -9.76 -3.69
CA LEU A 181 -7.04 -9.46 -4.98
C LEU A 181 -8.27 -10.35 -5.16
N PRO A 182 -9.39 -9.82 -5.64
CA PRO A 182 -10.62 -10.59 -5.90
C PRO A 182 -10.43 -11.59 -7.03
#